data_b374da1000c2c25dd6cdf3d8465379ae
#
_entry.id   b374da1000c2c25dd6cdf3d8465379ae
#
_cell.length_a   1.000
_cell.length_b   1.000
_cell.length_c   1.000
_cell.angle_alpha   90.00
_cell.angle_beta   90.00
_cell.angle_gamma   90.00
#
_symmetry.space_group_name_H-M   'P 1'
#
loop_
_entity.id
_entity.type
_entity.pdbx_description
1 polymer ?
#
loop_
_entity_poly.entity_id
_entity_poly.type
_entity_poly.pdbx_seq_one_letter_code
_entity_poly.pdbx_strand_id
1 'polypeptide(L)'
;FKPFVYAAAIDQLRLSPCDSLPDSQYCIEAGKHGNPEPWCPKNADGKYSGKMYTLKRGLANSVNSVTAQLIDRVGPKPVVAIVKDLGLTGEILEVPSIALGTPDFNVYEMVGAYGAFVNQGVYVKPVMVTRIEDKNGTVLFEYVPETKDVLSKEVAYAMVNLMEGVTGGGSGTRLRHSGSKDQTVYKEIITGYPYEFTNPIAGKTGTTQNQSDGWFMGMVPNLVTGVWVGGEDRATHFKTINYGQGASMALPIWALYMKSNYANEELGISKDEF
;
A
#
# COMPACT_ATOMS: atom_id res chain seq x y z
N PHE A 1 -4.84 -1.65 1.79
CA PHE A 1 -5.78 -0.69 2.42
C PHE A 1 -5.24 -0.08 3.72
N LYS A 2 -4.37 -0.81 4.46
CA LYS A 2 -3.79 -0.32 5.73
C LYS A 2 -3.26 1.12 5.70
N PRO A 3 -2.52 1.59 4.69
CA PRO A 3 -2.03 2.98 4.67
C PRO A 3 -3.13 4.03 4.84
N PHE A 4 -4.32 3.81 4.31
CA PHE A 4 -5.44 4.74 4.46
C PHE A 4 -5.98 4.79 5.91
N VAL A 5 -5.96 3.65 6.61
CA VAL A 5 -6.29 3.60 8.05
C VAL A 5 -5.27 4.36 8.89
N TYR A 6 -3.98 4.20 8.56
CA TYR A 6 -2.91 4.92 9.24
C TYR A 6 -2.96 6.41 8.94
N ALA A 7 -3.23 6.81 7.70
CA ALA A 7 -3.41 8.21 7.33
C ALA A 7 -4.56 8.85 8.11
N ALA A 8 -5.72 8.18 8.17
CA ALA A 8 -6.86 8.65 8.96
C ALA A 8 -6.53 8.76 10.45
N ALA A 9 -5.81 7.78 11.01
CA ALA A 9 -5.42 7.80 12.41
C ALA A 9 -4.42 8.93 12.73
N ILE A 10 -3.43 9.15 11.87
CA ILE A 10 -2.47 10.25 12.02
C ILE A 10 -3.18 11.60 11.92
N ASP A 11 -4.05 11.77 10.95
CA ASP A 11 -4.80 13.00 10.71
C ASP A 11 -5.77 13.32 11.88
N GLN A 12 -6.64 12.37 12.22
CA GLN A 12 -7.75 12.60 13.17
C GLN A 12 -7.32 12.50 14.64
N LEU A 13 -6.38 11.62 14.96
CA LEU A 13 -5.94 11.37 16.34
C LEU A 13 -4.61 12.06 16.67
N ARG A 14 -4.02 12.80 15.71
CA ARG A 14 -2.74 13.48 15.87
C ARG A 14 -1.60 12.56 16.28
N LEU A 15 -1.62 11.32 15.78
CA LEU A 15 -0.58 10.34 16.04
C LEU A 15 0.64 10.61 15.18
N SER A 16 1.78 10.13 15.64
CA SER A 16 3.07 10.19 14.94
C SER A 16 3.57 8.80 14.55
N PRO A 17 4.48 8.65 13.59
CA PRO A 17 5.14 7.38 13.28
C PRO A 17 5.78 6.67 14.49
N CYS A 18 6.13 7.42 15.53
CA CYS A 18 6.78 6.92 16.75
C CYS A 18 5.79 6.44 17.82
N ASP A 19 4.52 6.82 17.73
CA ASP A 19 3.50 6.32 18.65
C ASP A 19 3.38 4.81 18.56
N SER A 20 3.14 4.16 19.70
CA SER A 20 3.22 2.73 19.81
C SER A 20 1.93 2.10 20.30
N LEU A 21 1.62 0.93 19.76
CA LEU A 21 0.50 0.08 20.14
C LEU A 21 1.00 -1.35 20.41
N PRO A 22 0.33 -2.09 21.34
CA PRO A 22 0.73 -3.45 21.63
C PRO A 22 0.34 -4.39 20.47
N ASP A 23 1.25 -5.27 20.10
CA ASP A 23 0.96 -6.41 19.24
C ASP A 23 0.41 -7.55 20.10
N SER A 24 -0.85 -7.49 20.41
CA SER A 24 -1.61 -8.47 21.19
C SER A 24 -2.94 -8.78 20.53
N GLN A 25 -3.60 -9.82 20.96
CA GLN A 25 -4.96 -10.10 20.51
C GLN A 25 -5.85 -8.88 20.80
N TYR A 26 -6.58 -8.44 19.78
CA TYR A 26 -7.48 -7.31 19.87
C TYR A 26 -8.79 -7.65 19.17
N CYS A 27 -9.91 -7.42 19.87
CA CYS A 27 -11.24 -7.63 19.34
C CYS A 27 -12.04 -6.33 19.40
N ILE A 28 -12.78 -6.04 18.35
CA ILE A 28 -13.81 -5.03 18.32
C ILE A 28 -15.14 -5.74 18.62
N GLU A 29 -15.85 -5.26 19.62
CA GLU A 29 -17.09 -5.89 20.09
C GLU A 29 -18.22 -5.83 19.06
N ALA A 30 -19.16 -6.76 19.16
CA ALA A 30 -20.38 -6.73 18.36
C ALA A 30 -21.16 -5.41 18.61
N GLY A 31 -21.77 -4.88 17.55
CA GLY A 31 -22.49 -3.61 17.57
C GLY A 31 -21.62 -2.37 17.45
N LYS A 32 -20.33 -2.45 17.77
CA LYS A 32 -19.40 -1.32 17.61
C LYS A 32 -19.05 -1.12 16.13
N HIS A 33 -19.13 0.13 15.67
CA HIS A 33 -18.87 0.50 14.27
C HIS A 33 -19.69 -0.30 13.23
N GLY A 34 -20.94 -0.67 13.57
CA GLY A 34 -21.81 -1.41 12.66
C GLY A 34 -21.42 -2.89 12.48
N ASN A 35 -20.52 -3.39 13.29
CA ASN A 35 -20.05 -4.78 13.22
C ASN A 35 -21.09 -5.73 13.84
N PRO A 36 -21.68 -6.69 13.10
CA PRO A 36 -22.74 -7.54 13.63
C PRO A 36 -22.23 -8.55 14.67
N GLU A 37 -20.97 -8.95 14.57
CA GLU A 37 -20.30 -9.91 15.43
C GLU A 37 -18.95 -9.38 15.92
N PRO A 38 -18.36 -9.93 17.01
CA PRO A 38 -17.03 -9.54 17.45
C PRO A 38 -16.00 -9.80 16.33
N TRP A 39 -15.20 -8.79 16.02
CA TRP A 39 -14.15 -8.90 14.99
C TRP A 39 -12.76 -8.94 15.62
N CYS A 40 -12.11 -10.11 15.57
CA CYS A 40 -10.83 -10.40 16.20
C CYS A 40 -9.79 -10.83 15.14
N PRO A 41 -9.21 -9.92 14.34
CA PRO A 41 -8.29 -10.29 13.29
C PRO A 41 -6.98 -10.84 13.86
N LYS A 42 -6.51 -11.97 13.29
CA LYS A 42 -5.20 -12.53 13.60
C LYS A 42 -4.11 -11.91 12.72
N ASN A 43 -2.88 -11.84 13.23
CA ASN A 43 -1.73 -11.56 12.38
C ASN A 43 -1.54 -12.65 11.32
N ALA A 44 -0.80 -12.37 10.24
CA ALA A 44 -0.64 -13.29 9.12
C ALA A 44 -0.05 -14.65 9.50
N ASP A 45 0.80 -14.68 10.52
CA ASP A 45 1.41 -15.89 11.09
C ASP A 45 0.57 -16.52 12.24
N GLY A 46 -0.58 -15.92 12.55
CA GLY A 46 -1.47 -16.33 13.64
C GLY A 46 -0.94 -16.03 15.05
N LYS A 47 0.18 -15.32 15.18
CA LYS A 47 0.87 -15.08 16.46
C LYS A 47 0.85 -13.60 16.84
N TYR A 48 1.00 -13.33 18.12
CA TYR A 48 1.19 -11.99 18.69
C TYR A 48 2.50 -11.97 19.47
N SER A 49 3.29 -10.92 19.29
CA SER A 49 4.59 -10.82 19.96
C SER A 49 4.51 -10.36 21.41
N GLY A 50 3.40 -9.77 21.82
CA GLY A 50 3.22 -9.13 23.14
C GLY A 50 4.02 -7.82 23.30
N LYS A 51 4.73 -7.36 22.28
CA LYS A 51 5.59 -6.17 22.33
C LYS A 51 4.85 -4.92 21.86
N MET A 52 5.32 -3.76 22.31
CA MET A 52 4.92 -2.47 21.74
C MET A 52 5.57 -2.28 20.37
N TYR A 53 4.77 -1.95 19.37
CA TYR A 53 5.25 -1.60 18.04
C TYR A 53 4.93 -0.16 17.74
N THR A 54 5.93 0.60 17.30
CA THR A 54 5.68 1.92 16.72
C THR A 54 4.76 1.79 15.50
N LEU A 55 4.02 2.82 15.16
CA LEU A 55 3.17 2.81 13.97
C LEU A 55 4.00 2.48 12.72
N LYS A 56 5.23 3.02 12.62
CA LYS A 56 6.15 2.69 11.54
C LYS A 56 6.43 1.20 11.45
N ARG A 57 6.75 0.56 12.57
CA ARG A 57 7.00 -0.89 12.62
C ARG A 57 5.74 -1.71 12.36
N GLY A 58 4.58 -1.27 12.86
CA GLY A 58 3.29 -1.91 12.65
C GLY A 58 2.90 -1.95 11.18
N LEU A 59 3.05 -0.82 10.46
CA LEU A 59 2.79 -0.75 9.03
C LEU A 59 3.83 -1.52 8.22
N ALA A 60 5.12 -1.37 8.57
CA ALA A 60 6.23 -2.04 7.89
C ALA A 60 6.05 -3.57 7.83
N ASN A 61 5.65 -4.16 8.95
CA ASN A 61 5.41 -5.61 9.06
C ASN A 61 3.94 -6.00 8.78
N SER A 62 3.11 -5.03 8.38
CA SER A 62 1.71 -5.29 8.05
C SER A 62 0.90 -5.95 9.18
N VAL A 63 1.15 -5.54 10.44
CA VAL A 63 0.59 -6.15 11.66
C VAL A 63 -0.91 -5.85 11.75
N ASN A 64 -1.74 -6.90 11.80
CA ASN A 64 -3.19 -6.77 11.82
C ASN A 64 -3.72 -6.27 13.17
N SER A 65 -3.14 -6.75 14.28
CA SER A 65 -3.55 -6.33 15.64
C SER A 65 -3.37 -4.83 15.85
N VAL A 66 -2.29 -4.24 15.35
CA VAL A 66 -2.04 -2.79 15.42
C VAL A 66 -3.05 -2.05 14.55
N THR A 67 -3.31 -2.53 13.33
CA THR A 67 -4.27 -1.89 12.42
C THR A 67 -5.71 -1.97 12.97
N ALA A 68 -6.08 -3.08 13.63
CA ALA A 68 -7.39 -3.23 14.28
C ALA A 68 -7.58 -2.21 15.41
N GLN A 69 -6.55 -1.93 16.20
CA GLN A 69 -6.61 -0.90 17.23
C GLN A 69 -6.73 0.52 16.63
N LEU A 70 -6.09 0.78 15.49
CA LEU A 70 -6.21 2.06 14.80
C LEU A 70 -7.61 2.29 14.25
N ILE A 71 -8.15 1.31 13.52
CA ILE A 71 -9.51 1.44 12.95
C ILE A 71 -10.58 1.55 14.03
N ASP A 72 -10.38 0.88 15.17
CA ASP A 72 -11.30 1.00 16.32
C ASP A 72 -11.29 2.40 16.93
N ARG A 73 -10.11 3.03 17.01
CA ARG A 73 -9.96 4.37 17.58
C ARG A 73 -10.47 5.48 16.66
N VAL A 74 -10.17 5.39 15.36
CA VAL A 74 -10.53 6.42 14.37
C VAL A 74 -11.95 6.22 13.83
N GLY A 75 -12.44 4.98 13.84
CA GLY A 75 -13.69 4.56 13.20
C GLY A 75 -13.55 4.32 11.69
N PRO A 76 -14.41 3.49 11.10
CA PRO A 76 -14.39 3.23 9.65
C PRO A 76 -14.78 4.44 8.80
N LYS A 77 -15.73 5.25 9.27
CA LYS A 77 -16.30 6.36 8.50
C LYS A 77 -15.26 7.40 8.02
N PRO A 78 -14.35 7.91 8.86
CA PRO A 78 -13.28 8.81 8.38
C PRO A 78 -12.36 8.15 7.35
N VAL A 79 -12.06 6.85 7.50
CA VAL A 79 -11.25 6.11 6.52
C VAL A 79 -11.97 6.02 5.18
N VAL A 80 -13.27 5.70 5.18
CA VAL A 80 -14.10 5.66 3.96
C VAL A 80 -14.16 7.02 3.29
N ALA A 81 -14.29 8.11 4.07
CA ALA A 81 -14.29 9.46 3.52
C ALA A 81 -12.98 9.77 2.79
N ILE A 82 -11.83 9.52 3.45
CA ILE A 82 -10.50 9.76 2.85
C ILE A 82 -10.33 8.94 1.56
N VAL A 83 -10.67 7.66 1.53
CA VAL A 83 -10.46 6.85 0.33
C VAL A 83 -11.38 7.24 -0.82
N LYS A 84 -12.61 7.69 -0.55
CA LYS A 84 -13.50 8.27 -1.57
C LYS A 84 -12.92 9.56 -2.13
N ASP A 85 -12.38 10.41 -1.27
CA ASP A 85 -11.73 11.66 -1.67
C ASP A 85 -10.43 11.43 -2.46
N LEU A 86 -9.78 10.28 -2.25
CA LEU A 86 -8.65 9.78 -3.04
C LEU A 86 -9.08 9.06 -4.34
N GLY A 87 -10.34 9.16 -4.74
CA GLY A 87 -10.83 8.68 -6.02
C GLY A 87 -11.16 7.18 -6.10
N LEU A 88 -11.24 6.47 -4.97
CA LEU A 88 -11.69 5.09 -4.95
C LEU A 88 -13.23 5.06 -5.01
N THR A 89 -13.79 4.50 -6.09
CA THR A 89 -15.22 4.61 -6.42
C THR A 89 -16.06 3.38 -6.06
N GLY A 90 -15.41 2.29 -5.62
CA GLY A 90 -16.11 1.06 -5.24
C GLY A 90 -17.06 1.21 -4.05
N GLU A 91 -17.92 0.25 -3.86
CA GLU A 91 -18.76 0.15 -2.66
C GLU A 91 -17.88 -0.20 -1.45
N ILE A 92 -17.87 0.67 -0.45
CA ILE A 92 -17.07 0.50 0.76
C ILE A 92 -18.02 0.53 1.96
N LEU A 93 -18.20 -0.62 2.58
CA LEU A 93 -18.96 -0.73 3.81
C LEU A 93 -18.20 -0.04 4.97
N GLU A 94 -18.91 0.73 5.78
CA GLU A 94 -18.34 1.43 6.95
C GLU A 94 -18.20 0.47 8.15
N VAL A 95 -17.42 -0.60 7.99
CA VAL A 95 -17.17 -1.64 8.99
C VAL A 95 -15.68 -1.83 9.27
N PRO A 96 -15.27 -2.30 10.46
CA PRO A 96 -13.86 -2.41 10.82
C PRO A 96 -13.01 -3.28 9.88
N SER A 97 -13.61 -4.29 9.24
CA SER A 97 -12.88 -5.22 8.36
C SER A 97 -12.27 -4.54 7.14
N ILE A 98 -12.71 -3.33 6.74
CA ILE A 98 -12.04 -2.55 5.68
C ILE A 98 -10.56 -2.33 5.97
N ALA A 99 -10.17 -2.29 7.24
CA ALA A 99 -8.78 -2.13 7.66
C ALA A 99 -7.83 -3.20 7.09
N LEU A 100 -8.36 -4.37 6.78
CA LEU A 100 -7.58 -5.46 6.19
C LEU A 100 -7.73 -5.55 4.66
N GLY A 101 -8.50 -4.65 4.04
CA GLY A 101 -8.63 -4.58 2.60
C GLY A 101 -9.71 -5.49 2.04
N THR A 102 -10.89 -5.50 2.67
CA THR A 102 -12.06 -6.25 2.18
C THR A 102 -12.70 -5.68 0.92
N PRO A 103 -12.69 -4.35 0.65
CA PRO A 103 -13.19 -3.81 -0.61
C PRO A 103 -12.27 -4.13 -1.79
N ASP A 104 -12.89 -4.32 -2.96
CA ASP A 104 -12.18 -4.56 -4.21
C ASP A 104 -12.00 -3.26 -5.00
N PHE A 105 -10.77 -3.01 -5.46
CA PHE A 105 -10.41 -1.87 -6.29
C PHE A 105 -9.50 -2.30 -7.44
N ASN A 106 -9.54 -1.56 -8.53
CA ASN A 106 -8.61 -1.78 -9.62
C ASN A 106 -7.25 -1.09 -9.36
N VAL A 107 -6.23 -1.50 -10.10
CA VAL A 107 -4.86 -0.98 -9.95
C VAL A 107 -4.80 0.51 -10.27
N TYR A 108 -5.56 0.98 -11.26
CA TYR A 108 -5.58 2.36 -11.70
C TYR A 108 -6.05 3.32 -10.58
N GLU A 109 -7.17 2.99 -9.93
CA GLU A 109 -7.67 3.75 -8.78
C GLU A 109 -6.68 3.73 -7.62
N MET A 110 -6.12 2.56 -7.30
CA MET A 110 -5.15 2.42 -6.20
C MET A 110 -3.88 3.23 -6.46
N VAL A 111 -3.35 3.24 -7.69
CA VAL A 111 -2.18 4.06 -8.05
C VAL A 111 -2.50 5.55 -7.90
N GLY A 112 -3.67 5.99 -8.37
CA GLY A 112 -4.13 7.37 -8.20
C GLY A 112 -4.20 7.78 -6.72
N ALA A 113 -4.80 6.93 -5.88
CA ALA A 113 -4.91 7.19 -4.45
C ALA A 113 -3.55 7.25 -3.74
N TYR A 114 -2.62 6.34 -4.08
CA TYR A 114 -1.26 6.39 -3.53
C TYR A 114 -0.44 7.58 -4.03
N GLY A 115 -0.78 8.11 -5.22
CA GLY A 115 -0.19 9.31 -5.76
C GLY A 115 -0.30 10.51 -4.82
N ALA A 116 -1.39 10.62 -4.08
CA ALA A 116 -1.58 11.72 -3.13
C ALA A 116 -0.53 11.75 -2.00
N PHE A 117 0.01 10.58 -1.58
CA PHE A 117 1.03 10.54 -0.54
C PHE A 117 2.34 11.23 -1.00
N VAL A 118 2.80 10.97 -2.23
CA VAL A 118 4.02 11.59 -2.78
C VAL A 118 3.76 12.99 -3.34
N ASN A 119 2.50 13.33 -3.59
CA ASN A 119 2.07 14.64 -4.07
C ASN A 119 1.57 15.55 -2.93
N GLN A 120 2.21 15.47 -1.77
CA GLN A 120 1.97 16.36 -0.62
C GLN A 120 0.51 16.39 -0.14
N GLY A 121 -0.22 15.28 -0.31
CA GLY A 121 -1.62 15.15 0.11
C GLY A 121 -2.66 15.55 -0.93
N VAL A 122 -2.22 16.03 -2.09
CA VAL A 122 -3.09 16.42 -3.21
C VAL A 122 -3.36 15.21 -4.10
N TYR A 123 -4.61 14.80 -4.18
CA TYR A 123 -5.05 13.83 -5.17
C TYR A 123 -5.15 14.48 -6.54
N VAL A 124 -4.61 13.82 -7.55
CA VAL A 124 -4.76 14.18 -8.97
C VAL A 124 -5.43 13.00 -9.66
N LYS A 125 -6.56 13.26 -10.31
CA LYS A 125 -7.28 12.21 -11.04
C LYS A 125 -6.40 11.69 -12.17
N PRO A 126 -6.07 10.39 -12.19
CA PRO A 126 -5.27 9.82 -13.25
C PRO A 126 -5.96 9.92 -14.61
N VAL A 127 -5.19 10.10 -15.68
CA VAL A 127 -5.69 10.15 -17.05
C VAL A 127 -4.74 9.40 -17.99
N MET A 128 -5.28 8.90 -19.10
CA MET A 128 -4.51 8.21 -20.13
C MET A 128 -4.26 9.10 -21.35
N VAL A 129 -5.13 10.10 -21.59
CA VAL A 129 -5.03 11.00 -22.74
C VAL A 129 -5.04 12.43 -22.24
N THR A 130 -3.95 13.13 -22.46
CA THR A 130 -3.79 14.55 -22.04
C THR A 130 -4.11 15.52 -23.15
N ARG A 131 -3.96 15.12 -24.42
CA ARG A 131 -4.17 16.00 -25.58
C ARG A 131 -4.56 15.19 -26.83
N ILE A 132 -5.45 15.75 -27.62
CA ILE A 132 -5.84 15.23 -28.94
C ILE A 132 -5.70 16.36 -29.96
N GLU A 133 -5.02 16.12 -31.05
CA GLU A 133 -4.87 17.07 -32.16
C GLU A 133 -5.38 16.45 -33.47
N ASP A 134 -5.85 17.31 -34.37
CA ASP A 134 -6.09 16.89 -35.74
C ASP A 134 -4.78 16.77 -36.55
N LYS A 135 -4.88 16.32 -37.78
CA LYS A 135 -3.74 16.16 -38.69
C LYS A 135 -2.98 17.49 -39.02
N ASN A 136 -3.58 18.64 -38.73
CA ASN A 136 -3.02 19.96 -38.97
C ASN A 136 -2.42 20.57 -37.69
N GLY A 137 -2.46 19.86 -36.56
CA GLY A 137 -1.98 20.35 -35.26
C GLY A 137 -3.01 21.19 -34.50
N THR A 138 -4.26 21.23 -34.94
CA THR A 138 -5.33 21.92 -34.20
C THR A 138 -5.70 21.09 -32.97
N VAL A 139 -5.64 21.70 -31.78
CA VAL A 139 -6.02 21.06 -30.53
C VAL A 139 -7.51 20.85 -30.51
N LEU A 140 -7.95 19.59 -30.47
CA LEU A 140 -9.36 19.16 -30.36
C LEU A 140 -9.76 18.93 -28.91
N PHE A 141 -8.81 18.50 -28.07
CA PHE A 141 -9.00 18.29 -26.65
C PHE A 141 -7.70 18.52 -25.91
N GLU A 142 -7.77 19.16 -24.77
CA GLU A 142 -6.69 19.30 -23.82
C GLU A 142 -7.22 19.07 -22.40
N TYR A 143 -6.58 18.16 -21.68
CA TYR A 143 -6.98 17.80 -20.33
C TYR A 143 -6.58 18.90 -19.33
N VAL A 144 -7.53 19.32 -18.52
CA VAL A 144 -7.27 20.16 -17.35
C VAL A 144 -7.24 19.25 -16.11
N PRO A 145 -6.14 19.22 -15.34
CA PRO A 145 -6.04 18.37 -14.18
C PRO A 145 -7.14 18.64 -13.15
N GLU A 146 -7.87 17.59 -12.77
CA GLU A 146 -8.79 17.61 -11.64
C GLU A 146 -8.01 17.25 -10.38
N THR A 147 -7.90 18.19 -9.46
CA THR A 147 -7.14 18.02 -8.20
C THR A 147 -8.02 18.20 -6.99
N LYS A 148 -7.66 17.54 -5.89
CA LYS A 148 -8.33 17.67 -4.59
C LYS A 148 -7.32 17.60 -3.46
N ASP A 149 -7.33 18.58 -2.57
CA ASP A 149 -6.60 18.52 -1.30
C ASP A 149 -7.31 17.55 -0.37
N VAL A 150 -6.67 16.42 -0.06
CA VAL A 150 -7.26 15.33 0.75
C VAL A 150 -6.57 15.17 2.10
N LEU A 151 -5.25 15.28 2.12
CA LEU A 151 -4.42 15.15 3.31
C LEU A 151 -3.56 16.41 3.48
N SER A 152 -3.18 16.72 4.72
CA SER A 152 -2.13 17.74 4.90
C SER A 152 -0.77 17.22 4.43
N LYS A 153 0.14 18.14 4.12
CA LYS A 153 1.52 17.79 3.71
C LYS A 153 2.23 16.96 4.78
N GLU A 154 2.01 17.26 6.03
CA GLU A 154 2.60 16.58 7.19
C GLU A 154 2.09 15.13 7.28
N VAL A 155 0.80 14.92 7.09
CA VAL A 155 0.20 13.56 7.06
C VAL A 155 0.73 12.78 5.88
N ALA A 156 0.77 13.37 4.70
CA ALA A 156 1.30 12.74 3.49
C ALA A 156 2.77 12.33 3.66
N TYR A 157 3.61 13.23 4.17
CA TYR A 157 5.02 12.95 4.46
C TYR A 157 5.19 11.86 5.53
N ALA A 158 4.41 11.92 6.63
CA ALA A 158 4.41 10.88 7.64
C ALA A 158 4.06 9.51 7.03
N MET A 159 3.11 9.45 6.12
CA MET A 159 2.73 8.22 5.44
C MET A 159 3.83 7.69 4.52
N VAL A 160 4.51 8.54 3.77
CA VAL A 160 5.70 8.15 2.98
C VAL A 160 6.76 7.55 3.90
N ASN A 161 7.09 8.23 5.01
CA ASN A 161 8.07 7.77 6.00
C ASN A 161 7.70 6.39 6.61
N LEU A 162 6.41 6.17 6.91
CA LEU A 162 5.94 4.85 7.36
C LEU A 162 6.14 3.77 6.28
N MET A 163 5.83 4.09 5.02
CA MET A 163 5.92 3.16 3.91
C MET A 163 7.36 2.88 3.44
N GLU A 164 8.31 3.80 3.67
CA GLU A 164 9.75 3.50 3.56
C GLU A 164 10.18 2.39 4.52
N GLY A 165 9.59 2.34 5.72
CA GLY A 165 9.79 1.25 6.66
C GLY A 165 9.44 -0.13 6.09
N VAL A 166 8.45 -0.22 5.20
CA VAL A 166 8.05 -1.46 4.54
C VAL A 166 9.18 -2.03 3.68
N THR A 167 9.85 -1.18 2.91
CA THR A 167 10.94 -1.59 2.02
C THR A 167 12.29 -1.66 2.74
N GLY A 168 12.51 -0.83 3.76
CA GLY A 168 13.76 -0.76 4.51
C GLY A 168 14.00 -1.93 5.47
N GLY A 169 12.94 -2.50 6.06
CA GLY A 169 13.08 -3.58 7.04
C GLY A 169 11.78 -4.34 7.32
N GLY A 170 10.77 -4.15 6.49
CA GLY A 170 9.45 -4.76 6.61
C GLY A 170 9.14 -5.80 5.53
N SER A 171 7.87 -5.93 5.18
CA SER A 171 7.37 -6.94 4.24
C SER A 171 7.87 -6.78 2.80
N GLY A 172 8.42 -5.62 2.44
CA GLY A 172 9.03 -5.32 1.13
C GLY A 172 10.56 -5.34 1.12
N THR A 173 11.21 -5.79 2.18
CA THR A 173 12.67 -5.75 2.36
C THR A 173 13.45 -6.53 1.30
N ARG A 174 12.79 -7.43 0.54
CA ARG A 174 13.40 -8.12 -0.62
C ARG A 174 13.93 -7.18 -1.69
N LEU A 175 13.42 -5.96 -1.77
CA LEU A 175 13.96 -4.93 -2.67
C LEU A 175 15.40 -4.54 -2.33
N ARG A 176 15.78 -4.65 -1.05
CA ARG A 176 17.07 -4.20 -0.49
C ARG A 176 18.15 -5.29 -0.44
N HIS A 177 17.75 -6.55 -0.33
CA HIS A 177 18.69 -7.62 -0.02
C HIS A 177 19.68 -7.89 -1.16
N SER A 178 20.95 -7.91 -0.79
CA SER A 178 22.09 -8.29 -1.64
C SER A 178 22.70 -9.65 -1.25
N GLY A 179 22.42 -10.16 -0.05
CA GLY A 179 23.15 -11.32 0.45
C GLY A 179 22.62 -11.96 1.74
N SER A 180 21.37 -12.40 1.81
CA SER A 180 20.93 -13.19 2.99
C SER A 180 21.28 -14.68 2.83
N LYS A 181 21.34 -15.41 3.97
CA LYS A 181 21.53 -16.87 3.99
C LYS A 181 20.44 -17.62 3.22
N ASP A 182 19.28 -16.99 3.01
CA ASP A 182 18.11 -17.52 2.31
C ASP A 182 18.09 -17.21 0.81
N GLN A 183 19.14 -16.61 0.25
CA GLN A 183 19.21 -16.23 -1.18
C GLN A 183 18.94 -17.40 -2.12
N THR A 184 19.40 -18.61 -1.79
CA THR A 184 19.22 -19.77 -2.67
C THR A 184 17.75 -20.08 -2.87
N VAL A 185 16.99 -20.14 -1.79
CA VAL A 185 15.54 -20.38 -1.82
C VAL A 185 14.81 -19.27 -2.57
N TYR A 186 15.15 -18.01 -2.32
CA TYR A 186 14.51 -16.90 -3.01
C TYR A 186 14.87 -16.83 -4.50
N LYS A 187 16.11 -17.17 -4.89
CA LYS A 187 16.49 -17.25 -6.31
C LYS A 187 15.72 -18.31 -7.09
N GLU A 188 15.36 -19.40 -6.45
CA GLU A 188 14.56 -20.46 -7.06
C GLU A 188 13.08 -20.08 -7.20
N ILE A 189 12.54 -19.28 -6.24
CA ILE A 189 11.13 -18.95 -6.17
C ILE A 189 10.82 -17.60 -6.84
N ILE A 190 11.74 -16.62 -6.78
CA ILE A 190 11.49 -15.22 -7.10
C ILE A 190 12.33 -14.78 -8.28
N THR A 191 11.67 -14.50 -9.39
CA THR A 191 12.31 -14.08 -10.63
C THR A 191 13.12 -12.78 -10.45
N GLY A 192 14.38 -12.82 -10.88
CA GLY A 192 15.30 -11.67 -10.91
C GLY A 192 15.88 -11.25 -9.56
N TYR A 193 15.63 -11.98 -8.50
CA TYR A 193 16.23 -11.74 -7.18
C TYR A 193 17.74 -12.07 -7.19
N PRO A 194 18.62 -11.31 -6.51
CA PRO A 194 18.39 -10.13 -5.68
C PRO A 194 18.24 -8.83 -6.50
N TYR A 195 17.46 -7.87 -5.95
CA TYR A 195 17.19 -6.61 -6.64
C TYR A 195 18.15 -5.49 -6.27
N GLU A 196 18.64 -5.44 -5.04
CA GLU A 196 19.73 -4.57 -4.54
C GLU A 196 19.48 -3.06 -4.70
N PHE A 197 18.21 -2.62 -4.58
CA PHE A 197 17.92 -1.19 -4.58
C PHE A 197 18.49 -0.52 -3.31
N THR A 198 19.19 0.59 -3.49
CA THR A 198 19.81 1.38 -2.41
C THR A 198 19.09 2.71 -2.18
N ASN A 199 18.42 3.24 -3.18
CA ASN A 199 17.70 4.51 -3.12
C ASN A 199 16.44 4.44 -2.22
N PRO A 200 15.92 5.57 -1.70
CA PRO A 200 14.65 5.61 -1.01
C PRO A 200 13.51 5.05 -1.87
N ILE A 201 12.70 4.18 -1.29
CA ILE A 201 11.51 3.61 -1.90
C ILE A 201 10.48 3.45 -0.78
N ALA A 202 9.33 4.07 -0.93
CA ALA A 202 8.17 3.81 -0.10
C ALA A 202 7.28 2.77 -0.78
N GLY A 203 6.59 1.95 -0.01
CA GLY A 203 5.71 0.95 -0.63
C GLY A 203 4.86 0.17 0.36
N LYS A 204 4.01 -0.70 -0.19
CA LYS A 204 3.17 -1.60 0.61
C LYS A 204 2.88 -2.89 -0.13
N THR A 205 3.09 -4.01 0.54
CA THR A 205 2.64 -5.33 0.11
C THR A 205 1.19 -5.57 0.49
N GLY A 206 0.45 -6.25 -0.35
CA GLY A 206 -0.86 -6.81 -0.05
C GLY A 206 -0.88 -8.31 -0.32
N THR A 207 -1.62 -9.05 0.48
CA THR A 207 -1.86 -10.48 0.29
C THR A 207 -3.24 -10.77 0.82
N THR A 208 -4.10 -11.36 0.01
CA THR A 208 -5.42 -11.78 0.44
C THR A 208 -5.34 -13.07 1.26
N GLN A 209 -6.39 -13.30 2.04
CA GLN A 209 -6.55 -14.60 2.69
C GLN A 209 -6.55 -15.70 1.64
N ASN A 210 -6.00 -16.86 2.01
CA ASN A 210 -5.88 -18.01 1.12
C ASN A 210 -4.97 -17.79 -0.11
N GLN A 211 -4.17 -16.73 -0.15
CA GLN A 211 -3.18 -16.46 -1.21
C GLN A 211 -3.76 -16.43 -2.63
N SER A 212 -4.98 -15.93 -2.81
CA SER A 212 -5.64 -15.82 -4.12
C SER A 212 -5.14 -14.67 -4.96
N ASP A 213 -4.69 -13.58 -4.32
CA ASP A 213 -4.05 -12.48 -4.99
C ASP A 213 -2.97 -11.78 -4.16
N GLY A 214 -2.11 -11.05 -4.83
CA GLY A 214 -1.03 -10.30 -4.22
C GLY A 214 -0.84 -8.93 -4.85
N TRP A 215 -0.56 -7.94 -4.02
CA TRP A 215 -0.34 -6.55 -4.39
C TRP A 215 1.04 -6.08 -4.01
N PHE A 216 1.60 -5.20 -4.81
CA PHE A 216 2.67 -4.33 -4.41
C PHE A 216 2.44 -2.92 -4.97
N MET A 217 2.33 -1.94 -4.06
CA MET A 217 2.34 -0.53 -4.39
C MET A 217 3.70 0.02 -4.04
N GLY A 218 4.38 0.65 -4.99
CA GLY A 218 5.71 1.21 -4.80
C GLY A 218 5.80 2.64 -5.31
N MET A 219 6.55 3.46 -4.61
CA MET A 219 6.69 4.89 -4.86
C MET A 219 8.14 5.32 -4.76
N VAL A 220 8.51 6.22 -5.64
CA VAL A 220 9.69 7.09 -5.56
C VAL A 220 9.22 8.53 -5.75
N PRO A 221 10.04 9.56 -5.53
CA PRO A 221 9.55 10.95 -5.49
C PRO A 221 8.68 11.40 -6.66
N ASN A 222 8.97 10.91 -7.87
CA ASN A 222 8.25 11.34 -9.09
C ASN A 222 7.55 10.19 -9.84
N LEU A 223 7.40 9.00 -9.22
CA LEU A 223 6.69 7.88 -9.84
C LEU A 223 5.99 7.01 -8.80
N VAL A 224 4.72 6.75 -9.02
CA VAL A 224 3.93 5.74 -8.29
C VAL A 224 3.51 4.64 -9.23
N THR A 225 3.75 3.40 -8.85
CA THR A 225 3.36 2.24 -9.63
C THR A 225 2.73 1.17 -8.75
N GLY A 226 1.77 0.46 -9.31
CA GLY A 226 1.08 -0.63 -8.64
C GLY A 226 1.11 -1.90 -9.47
N VAL A 227 1.25 -3.03 -8.81
CA VAL A 227 1.15 -4.37 -9.42
C VAL A 227 0.16 -5.20 -8.65
N TRP A 228 -0.75 -5.82 -9.36
CA TRP A 228 -1.65 -6.85 -8.87
C TRP A 228 -1.41 -8.15 -9.65
N VAL A 229 -1.40 -9.25 -8.93
CA VAL A 229 -1.31 -10.61 -9.48
C VAL A 229 -2.38 -11.45 -8.82
N GLY A 230 -3.24 -12.06 -9.61
CA GLY A 230 -4.33 -12.90 -9.11
C GLY A 230 -5.07 -13.60 -10.25
N GLY A 231 -5.95 -14.49 -9.89
CA GLY A 231 -6.90 -15.12 -10.80
C GLY A 231 -8.24 -14.37 -10.80
N GLU A 232 -9.00 -14.51 -11.88
CA GLU A 232 -10.36 -13.97 -11.98
C GLU A 232 -11.27 -14.57 -10.90
N ASP A 233 -11.06 -15.86 -10.58
CA ASP A 233 -11.76 -16.55 -9.50
C ASP A 233 -10.82 -16.72 -8.29
N ARG A 234 -11.26 -16.28 -7.11
CA ARG A 234 -10.54 -16.43 -5.84
C ARG A 234 -10.36 -17.88 -5.38
N ALA A 235 -11.09 -18.83 -5.98
CA ALA A 235 -10.81 -20.27 -5.80
C ALA A 235 -9.45 -20.66 -6.39
N THR A 236 -8.94 -19.88 -7.36
CA THR A 236 -7.59 -20.03 -7.88
C THR A 236 -6.61 -19.37 -6.93
N HIS A 237 -5.82 -20.16 -6.20
CA HIS A 237 -4.90 -19.65 -5.21
C HIS A 237 -3.62 -20.51 -5.09
N PHE A 238 -2.57 -19.93 -4.54
CA PHE A 238 -1.35 -20.68 -4.21
C PHE A 238 -1.53 -21.52 -2.94
N LYS A 239 -0.96 -22.71 -2.93
CA LYS A 239 -1.03 -23.63 -1.78
C LYS A 239 -0.26 -23.12 -0.55
N THR A 240 0.75 -22.27 -0.75
CA THR A 240 1.61 -21.78 0.33
C THR A 240 1.87 -20.28 0.23
N ILE A 241 2.08 -19.65 1.37
CA ILE A 241 2.43 -18.24 1.47
C ILE A 241 3.76 -17.91 0.77
N ASN A 242 4.68 -18.86 0.63
CA ASN A 242 5.98 -18.64 0.01
C ASN A 242 5.84 -18.19 -1.46
N TYR A 243 4.87 -18.76 -2.18
CA TYR A 243 4.56 -18.37 -3.55
C TYR A 243 3.47 -17.29 -3.62
N GLY A 244 2.45 -17.40 -2.76
CA GLY A 244 1.21 -16.64 -2.85
C GLY A 244 1.18 -15.33 -2.05
N GLN A 245 2.30 -14.82 -1.55
CA GLN A 245 2.33 -13.49 -0.93
C GLN A 245 2.67 -12.39 -1.95
N GLY A 246 2.16 -11.19 -1.76
CA GLY A 246 2.45 -10.05 -2.63
C GLY A 246 3.94 -9.78 -2.81
N ALA A 247 4.76 -10.06 -1.78
CA ALA A 247 6.22 -9.99 -1.85
C ALA A 247 6.87 -11.05 -2.77
N SER A 248 6.15 -12.11 -3.15
CA SER A 248 6.63 -13.14 -4.08
C SER A 248 5.98 -13.05 -5.46
N MET A 249 4.77 -12.53 -5.55
CA MET A 249 4.01 -12.42 -6.81
C MET A 249 4.16 -11.04 -7.47
N ALA A 250 3.80 -9.97 -6.76
CA ALA A 250 3.68 -8.63 -7.32
C ALA A 250 4.98 -7.80 -7.20
N LEU A 251 5.67 -7.88 -6.06
CA LEU A 251 6.91 -7.15 -5.83
C LEU A 251 8.01 -7.46 -6.86
N PRO A 252 8.22 -8.72 -7.31
CA PRO A 252 9.20 -9.03 -8.35
C PRO A 252 8.94 -8.30 -9.67
N ILE A 253 7.69 -8.23 -10.10
CA ILE A 253 7.28 -7.53 -11.33
C ILE A 253 7.60 -6.04 -11.20
N TRP A 254 7.24 -5.44 -10.07
CA TRP A 254 7.57 -4.05 -9.75
C TRP A 254 9.09 -3.82 -9.77
N ALA A 255 9.85 -4.69 -9.14
CA ALA A 255 11.31 -4.57 -9.06
C ALA A 255 11.98 -4.63 -10.44
N LEU A 256 11.56 -5.55 -11.29
CA LEU A 256 12.09 -5.67 -12.66
C LEU A 256 11.70 -4.46 -13.53
N TYR A 257 10.46 -3.99 -13.39
CA TYR A 257 9.99 -2.77 -14.03
C TYR A 257 10.84 -1.56 -13.62
N MET A 258 11.10 -1.37 -12.34
CA MET A 258 11.92 -0.26 -11.85
C MET A 258 13.40 -0.38 -12.27
N LYS A 259 13.96 -1.60 -12.30
CA LYS A 259 15.31 -1.81 -12.85
C LYS A 259 15.39 -1.37 -14.32
N SER A 260 14.38 -1.71 -15.12
CA SER A 260 14.32 -1.29 -16.53
C SER A 260 14.20 0.24 -16.66
N ASN A 261 13.34 0.86 -15.83
CA ASN A 261 13.19 2.32 -15.84
C ASN A 261 14.47 3.04 -15.43
N TYR A 262 15.15 2.56 -14.38
CA TYR A 262 16.43 3.15 -13.93
C TYR A 262 17.58 2.94 -14.89
N ALA A 263 17.49 1.98 -15.81
CA ALA A 263 18.46 1.80 -16.89
C ALA A 263 18.24 2.77 -18.05
N ASN A 264 17.08 3.41 -18.16
CA ASN A 264 16.78 4.43 -19.16
C ASN A 264 16.75 5.81 -18.48
N GLU A 265 17.88 6.53 -18.53
CA GLU A 265 18.05 7.85 -17.91
C GLU A 265 17.12 8.92 -18.51
N GLU A 266 16.67 8.76 -19.77
CA GLU A 266 15.75 9.70 -20.42
C GLU A 266 14.39 9.80 -19.72
N LEU A 267 14.00 8.76 -18.96
CA LEU A 267 12.76 8.76 -18.19
C LEU A 267 12.83 9.66 -16.93
N GLY A 268 14.02 10.07 -16.51
CA GLY A 268 14.21 10.98 -15.36
C GLY A 268 13.61 10.47 -14.04
N ILE A 269 13.60 9.14 -13.83
CA ILE A 269 13.02 8.59 -12.60
C ILE A 269 13.96 8.83 -11.43
N SER A 270 13.45 9.57 -10.42
CA SER A 270 14.23 10.00 -9.27
C SER A 270 14.69 8.82 -8.40
N LYS A 271 15.92 8.96 -7.90
CA LYS A 271 16.51 8.13 -6.84
C LYS A 271 16.77 8.92 -5.57
N ASP A 272 16.32 10.17 -5.51
CA ASP A 272 16.50 11.08 -4.40
C ASP A 272 15.60 10.71 -3.20
N GLU A 273 15.75 11.45 -2.10
CA GLU A 273 14.84 11.39 -0.96
C GLU A 273 13.49 12.04 -1.28
N PHE A 274 12.45 11.65 -0.54
CA PHE A 274 11.09 12.19 -0.68
C PHE A 274 10.94 13.61 -0.13
#